data_b5630abfd50010c561ea605d22649cc8
#
_entry.id   b5630abfd50010c561ea605d22649cc8
#
_cell.length_a   1.000
_cell.length_b   1.000
_cell.length_c   1.000
_cell.angle_alpha   90.00
_cell.angle_beta   90.00
_cell.angle_gamma   90.00
#
_symmetry.space_group_name_H-M   'P 1'
#
loop_
_entity.id
_entity.type
_entity.pdbx_description
1 polymer ?
#
loop_
_entity_poly.entity_id
_entity_poly.type
_entity_poly.pdbx_seq_one_letter_code
_entity_poly.pdbx_strand_id
1 'polypeptide(L)'
;PVCAEDDFGQLMTRLKSDGESYFLWDGEKCRFDLGDKVLVCDCENENFYPFFIKLLEDKNIKKYTADIKSLYSFAQGCSAQCRNICGDLELEGYVLNPSASSYDALRLAGEYSAAVPVENGDENDCAAASLRRLFAAMDKKIEENGQQKLLHDIELPLAHVLSSMEQTGFAVDRDGIAEFGKQLGERIAEIEQEIYALVGYEFNLNSPKQLGEALFEKLKLPARKKTKSGYSTSAE
;
A
#
# COMPACT_ATOMS: atom_id res chain seq x y z
N PRO A 1 0.33 20.49 14.60
CA PRO A 1 0.22 20.36 16.05
C PRO A 1 -0.40 19.01 16.42
N VAL A 2 0.12 18.35 17.47
CA VAL A 2 -0.40 17.07 17.99
C VAL A 2 -1.72 17.34 18.72
N CYS A 3 -2.71 16.47 18.51
CA CYS A 3 -4.05 16.59 19.08
C CYS A 3 -4.01 16.39 20.61
N ALA A 4 -4.50 17.34 21.41
CA ALA A 4 -4.74 17.15 22.83
C ALA A 4 -6.08 16.44 23.08
N GLU A 5 -6.30 15.86 24.27
CA GLU A 5 -7.51 15.07 24.58
C GLU A 5 -8.84 15.78 24.31
N ASP A 6 -8.91 17.09 24.48
CA ASP A 6 -10.11 17.90 24.25
C ASP A 6 -10.37 18.24 22.77
N ASP A 7 -9.43 17.93 21.87
CA ASP A 7 -9.51 18.35 20.46
C ASP A 7 -10.39 17.44 19.58
N PHE A 8 -10.65 16.19 19.97
CA PHE A 8 -11.48 15.25 19.16
C PHE A 8 -12.93 15.69 19.04
N GLY A 9 -13.49 16.33 20.08
CA GLY A 9 -14.83 16.90 20.03
C GLY A 9 -14.93 18.09 19.08
N GLN A 10 -13.92 18.96 19.11
CA GLN A 10 -13.80 20.10 18.20
C GLN A 10 -13.53 19.65 16.78
N LEU A 11 -12.66 18.67 16.59
CA LEU A 11 -12.39 18.07 15.27
C LEU A 11 -13.67 17.48 14.67
N MET A 12 -14.42 16.68 15.44
CA MET A 12 -15.68 16.10 14.97
C MET A 12 -16.69 17.19 14.58
N THR A 13 -16.79 18.26 15.38
CA THR A 13 -17.69 19.40 15.08
C THR A 13 -17.28 20.07 13.78
N ARG A 14 -16.00 20.29 13.55
CA ARG A 14 -15.47 20.87 12.32
C ARG A 14 -15.76 19.97 11.11
N LEU A 15 -15.43 18.67 11.19
CA LEU A 15 -15.67 17.72 10.10
C LEU A 15 -17.17 17.62 9.75
N LYS A 16 -18.06 17.71 10.74
CA LYS A 16 -19.51 17.78 10.50
C LYS A 16 -19.93 19.08 9.81
N SER A 17 -19.32 20.19 10.16
CA SER A 17 -19.57 21.48 9.50
C SER A 17 -19.08 21.49 8.06
N ASP A 18 -17.91 20.89 7.82
CA ASP A 18 -17.30 20.80 6.48
C ASP A 18 -18.05 19.77 5.60
N GLY A 19 -18.70 18.77 6.19
CA GLY A 19 -19.39 17.68 5.49
C GLY A 19 -18.46 16.68 4.81
N GLU A 20 -17.14 16.85 4.97
CA GLU A 20 -16.11 16.01 4.36
C GLU A 20 -14.88 15.91 5.24
N SER A 21 -14.12 14.82 5.09
CA SER A 21 -12.89 14.53 5.81
C SER A 21 -11.86 13.94 4.86
N TYR A 22 -10.69 14.53 4.83
CA TYR A 22 -9.52 14.06 4.10
C TYR A 22 -8.46 13.65 5.11
N PHE A 23 -8.01 12.40 5.09
CA PHE A 23 -7.06 11.92 6.07
C PHE A 23 -6.16 10.80 5.53
N LEU A 24 -4.98 10.69 6.10
CA LEU A 24 -4.09 9.54 5.97
C LEU A 24 -3.94 8.87 7.33
N TRP A 25 -4.14 7.57 7.35
CA TRP A 25 -4.01 6.73 8.54
C TRP A 25 -3.04 5.59 8.27
N ASP A 26 -2.00 5.49 9.07
CA ASP A 26 -0.95 4.47 8.95
C ASP A 26 -0.96 3.44 10.09
N GLY A 27 -1.94 3.49 10.98
CA GLY A 27 -2.06 2.64 12.17
C GLY A 27 -1.40 3.22 13.41
N GLU A 28 -0.40 4.08 13.27
CA GLU A 28 0.27 4.79 14.37
C GLU A 28 -0.25 6.22 14.51
N LYS A 29 -0.44 6.88 13.39
CA LYS A 29 -0.92 8.27 13.32
C LYS A 29 -2.02 8.42 12.30
N CYS A 30 -2.94 9.35 12.59
CA CYS A 30 -3.94 9.80 11.64
C CYS A 30 -3.76 11.30 11.39
N ARG A 31 -3.56 11.67 10.13
CA ARG A 31 -3.31 13.05 9.70
C ARG A 31 -4.50 13.56 8.92
N PHE A 32 -5.14 14.60 9.44
CA PHE A 32 -6.32 15.23 8.81
C PHE A 32 -5.90 16.51 8.07
N ASP A 33 -6.24 16.60 6.79
CA ASP A 33 -6.18 17.84 6.03
C ASP A 33 -7.42 18.69 6.35
N LEU A 34 -7.23 19.76 7.09
CA LEU A 34 -8.28 20.71 7.45
C LEU A 34 -8.31 21.95 6.51
N GLY A 35 -7.52 21.92 5.45
CA GLY A 35 -7.41 23.00 4.47
C GLY A 35 -6.46 24.12 4.88
N ASP A 36 -6.58 24.61 6.12
CA ASP A 36 -5.72 25.66 6.71
C ASP A 36 -4.52 25.08 7.49
N LYS A 37 -4.61 23.83 7.89
CA LYS A 37 -3.58 23.10 8.65
C LYS A 37 -3.74 21.59 8.52
N VAL A 38 -2.68 20.86 8.79
CA VAL A 38 -2.72 19.43 9.06
C VAL A 38 -2.81 19.21 10.57
N LEU A 39 -3.78 18.40 11.00
CA LEU A 39 -3.90 17.95 12.36
C LEU A 39 -3.42 16.51 12.46
N VAL A 40 -2.40 16.28 13.29
CA VAL A 40 -1.84 14.95 13.52
C VAL A 40 -2.37 14.40 14.83
N CYS A 41 -3.06 13.26 14.76
CA CYS A 41 -3.59 12.53 15.90
C CYS A 41 -2.75 11.26 16.10
N ASP A 42 -2.35 11.03 17.36
CA ASP A 42 -1.68 9.80 17.76
C ASP A 42 -2.72 8.70 18.00
N CYS A 43 -2.55 7.54 17.37
CA CYS A 43 -3.47 6.42 17.53
C CYS A 43 -3.33 5.73 18.91
N GLU A 44 -2.22 5.94 19.63
CA GLU A 44 -2.06 5.46 21.02
C GLU A 44 -2.91 6.25 22.02
N ASN A 45 -3.42 7.43 21.65
CA ASN A 45 -4.35 8.19 22.50
C ASN A 45 -5.65 7.39 22.68
N GLU A 46 -6.02 7.13 23.93
CA GLU A 46 -7.19 6.32 24.30
C GLU A 46 -8.52 6.82 23.68
N ASN A 47 -8.62 8.12 23.41
CA ASN A 47 -9.81 8.75 22.85
C ASN A 47 -9.82 8.73 21.31
N PHE A 48 -8.70 8.35 20.64
CA PHE A 48 -8.61 8.34 19.19
C PHE A 48 -9.56 7.33 18.55
N TYR A 49 -9.49 6.07 18.92
CA TYR A 49 -10.33 5.03 18.31
C TYR A 49 -11.84 5.23 18.53
N PRO A 50 -12.32 5.64 19.72
CA PRO A 50 -13.72 6.02 19.90
C PRO A 50 -14.17 7.17 18.99
N PHE A 51 -13.30 8.15 18.76
CA PHE A 51 -13.55 9.24 17.82
C PHE A 51 -13.53 8.72 16.37
N PHE A 52 -12.50 7.96 16.00
CA PHE A 52 -12.31 7.49 14.64
C PHE A 52 -13.44 6.58 14.17
N ILE A 53 -13.90 5.66 15.03
CA ILE A 53 -15.08 4.82 14.76
C ILE A 53 -16.32 5.69 14.51
N LYS A 54 -16.58 6.69 15.36
CA LYS A 54 -17.70 7.62 15.15
C LYS A 54 -17.59 8.38 13.82
N LEU A 55 -16.38 8.77 13.43
CA LEU A 55 -16.13 9.39 12.12
C LEU A 55 -16.46 8.42 10.99
N LEU A 56 -15.97 7.18 11.06
CA LEU A 56 -16.17 6.17 10.01
C LEU A 56 -17.67 5.84 9.83
N GLU A 57 -18.43 5.79 10.91
CA GLU A 57 -19.86 5.48 10.89
C GLU A 57 -20.76 6.67 10.50
N ASP A 58 -20.25 7.91 10.52
CA ASP A 58 -21.08 9.07 10.20
C ASP A 58 -21.36 9.15 8.69
N LYS A 59 -22.60 8.89 8.31
CA LYS A 59 -23.06 8.92 6.92
C LYS A 59 -23.12 10.32 6.29
N ASN A 60 -23.06 11.37 7.10
CA ASN A 60 -23.17 12.75 6.63
C ASN A 60 -21.80 13.36 6.31
N ILE A 61 -20.70 12.70 6.69
CA ILE A 61 -19.34 13.13 6.39
C ILE A 61 -18.82 12.26 5.25
N LYS A 62 -18.45 12.86 4.12
CA LYS A 62 -17.74 12.20 3.05
C LYS A 62 -16.30 11.92 3.49
N LYS A 63 -15.75 10.75 3.20
CA LYS A 63 -14.38 10.37 3.57
C LYS A 63 -13.56 10.11 2.32
N TYR A 64 -12.40 10.72 2.31
CA TYR A 64 -11.36 10.60 1.30
C TYR A 64 -10.06 10.22 2.00
N THR A 65 -9.47 9.10 1.61
CA THR A 65 -8.26 8.58 2.25
C THR A 65 -7.42 7.76 1.26
N ALA A 66 -6.42 7.09 1.74
CA ALA A 66 -5.69 6.05 1.01
C ALA A 66 -5.99 4.68 1.63
N ASP A 67 -5.89 3.60 0.82
CA ASP A 67 -6.06 2.21 1.25
C ASP A 67 -7.36 1.97 2.06
N ILE A 68 -8.50 2.22 1.43
CA ILE A 68 -9.81 1.97 2.06
C ILE A 68 -10.03 0.49 2.39
N LYS A 69 -9.32 -0.44 1.75
CA LYS A 69 -9.41 -1.87 2.06
C LYS A 69 -8.92 -2.16 3.48
N SER A 70 -7.77 -1.59 3.87
CA SER A 70 -7.28 -1.66 5.26
C SER A 70 -8.23 -0.96 6.24
N LEU A 71 -8.84 0.15 5.82
CA LEU A 71 -9.83 0.84 6.63
C LEU A 71 -11.09 -0.01 6.88
N TYR A 72 -11.58 -0.72 5.86
CA TYR A 72 -12.68 -1.68 6.02
C TYR A 72 -12.32 -2.84 6.94
N SER A 73 -11.09 -3.37 6.82
CA SER A 73 -10.59 -4.43 7.69
C SER A 73 -10.52 -4.00 9.15
N PHE A 74 -10.04 -2.79 9.41
CA PHE A 74 -10.02 -2.19 10.75
C PHE A 74 -11.44 -2.05 11.31
N ALA A 75 -12.35 -1.45 10.55
CA ALA A 75 -13.73 -1.22 11.00
C ALA A 75 -14.44 -2.54 11.35
N GLN A 76 -14.25 -3.57 10.52
CA GLN A 76 -14.81 -4.91 10.78
C GLN A 76 -14.23 -5.53 12.05
N GLY A 77 -12.93 -5.39 12.30
CA GLY A 77 -12.27 -5.83 13.54
C GLY A 77 -12.86 -5.16 14.80
N CYS A 78 -13.31 -3.92 14.66
CA CYS A 78 -13.98 -3.15 15.73
C CYS A 78 -15.51 -3.31 15.76
N SER A 79 -16.09 -4.18 14.92
CA SER A 79 -17.57 -4.30 14.73
C SER A 79 -18.22 -2.98 14.32
N ALA A 80 -17.49 -2.10 13.65
CA ALA A 80 -17.92 -0.80 13.14
C ALA A 80 -18.20 -0.86 11.62
N GLN A 81 -18.84 0.17 11.08
CA GLN A 81 -19.15 0.27 9.66
C GLN A 81 -18.51 1.52 9.03
N CYS A 82 -17.79 1.35 7.95
CA CYS A 82 -17.36 2.48 7.13
C CYS A 82 -18.55 2.94 6.27
N ARG A 83 -18.96 4.19 6.44
CA ARG A 83 -20.07 4.80 5.69
C ARG A 83 -19.59 6.02 4.93
N ASN A 84 -20.15 6.22 3.74
CA ASN A 84 -19.87 7.39 2.91
C ASN A 84 -18.38 7.58 2.60
N ILE A 85 -17.71 6.49 2.22
CA ILE A 85 -16.37 6.54 1.63
C ILE A 85 -16.54 7.00 0.19
N CYS A 86 -15.91 8.10 -0.17
CA CYS A 86 -16.10 8.76 -1.47
C CYS A 86 -14.85 8.73 -2.35
N GLY A 87 -13.66 8.56 -1.77
CA GLY A 87 -12.42 8.47 -2.53
C GLY A 87 -11.38 7.60 -1.85
N ASP A 88 -10.60 6.93 -2.69
CA ASP A 88 -9.40 6.18 -2.33
C ASP A 88 -8.26 6.60 -3.26
N LEU A 89 -7.22 7.14 -2.67
CA LEU A 89 -6.10 7.70 -3.42
C LEU A 89 -5.39 6.66 -4.29
N GLU A 90 -5.21 5.44 -3.77
CA GLU A 90 -4.53 4.36 -4.48
C GLU A 90 -5.39 3.85 -5.65
N LEU A 91 -6.69 3.68 -5.43
CA LEU A 91 -7.61 3.24 -6.48
C LEU A 91 -7.78 4.30 -7.57
N GLU A 92 -7.90 5.58 -7.21
CA GLU A 92 -7.95 6.66 -8.19
C GLU A 92 -6.66 6.74 -9.02
N GLY A 93 -5.51 6.64 -8.35
CA GLY A 93 -4.21 6.56 -9.01
C GLY A 93 -4.10 5.36 -9.95
N TYR A 94 -4.57 4.21 -9.53
CA TYR A 94 -4.63 2.99 -10.35
C TYR A 94 -5.54 3.15 -11.57
N VAL A 95 -6.74 3.69 -11.39
CA VAL A 95 -7.69 3.93 -12.49
C VAL A 95 -7.09 4.88 -13.53
N LEU A 96 -6.37 5.90 -13.09
CA LEU A 96 -5.73 6.87 -13.99
C LEU A 96 -4.48 6.33 -14.69
N ASN A 97 -3.69 5.51 -14.01
CA ASN A 97 -2.46 4.92 -14.55
C ASN A 97 -2.16 3.54 -13.96
N PRO A 98 -2.74 2.45 -14.52
CA PRO A 98 -2.57 1.09 -13.98
C PRO A 98 -1.14 0.54 -14.10
N SER A 99 -0.27 1.22 -14.83
CA SER A 99 1.14 0.80 -15.03
C SER A 99 2.12 1.51 -14.10
N ALA A 100 1.63 2.34 -13.18
CA ALA A 100 2.51 3.05 -12.25
C ALA A 100 3.15 2.09 -11.23
N SER A 101 4.35 2.42 -10.78
CA SER A 101 5.11 1.59 -9.82
C SER A 101 4.65 1.77 -8.38
N SER A 102 4.00 2.87 -8.04
CA SER A 102 3.40 3.15 -6.74
C SER A 102 2.26 4.17 -6.88
N TYR A 103 1.43 4.27 -5.85
CA TYR A 103 0.32 5.22 -5.75
C TYR A 103 0.38 6.00 -4.43
N ASP A 104 1.60 6.21 -3.90
CA ASP A 104 1.78 6.99 -2.69
C ASP A 104 1.38 8.47 -2.90
N ALA A 105 0.91 9.09 -1.82
CA ALA A 105 0.32 10.43 -1.87
C ALA A 105 1.30 11.51 -2.31
N LEU A 106 2.59 11.42 -1.93
CA LEU A 106 3.59 12.43 -2.31
C LEU A 106 3.92 12.36 -3.79
N ARG A 107 4.10 11.13 -4.31
CA ARG A 107 4.34 10.92 -5.73
C ARG A 107 3.17 11.45 -6.55
N LEU A 108 1.94 11.07 -6.21
CA LEU A 108 0.75 11.52 -6.90
C LEU A 108 0.58 13.05 -6.78
N ALA A 109 0.82 13.64 -5.60
CA ALA A 109 0.77 15.09 -5.42
C ALA A 109 1.78 15.82 -6.34
N GLY A 110 2.96 15.26 -6.55
CA GLY A 110 3.94 15.77 -7.50
C GLY A 110 3.47 15.64 -8.95
N GLU A 111 2.96 14.46 -9.32
CA GLU A 111 2.47 14.16 -10.68
C GLU A 111 1.30 15.07 -11.10
N TYR A 112 0.34 15.30 -10.18
CA TYR A 112 -0.84 16.13 -10.43
C TYR A 112 -0.67 17.60 -10.03
N SER A 113 0.54 18.06 -9.71
CA SER A 113 0.84 19.44 -9.30
C SER A 113 0.00 19.91 -8.10
N ALA A 114 -0.34 19.00 -7.21
CA ALA A 114 -1.18 19.21 -6.03
C ALA A 114 -0.38 19.35 -4.72
N ALA A 115 0.94 19.21 -4.78
CA ALA A 115 1.81 19.19 -3.60
C ALA A 115 1.68 20.49 -2.78
N VAL A 116 1.50 20.31 -1.46
CA VAL A 116 1.42 21.38 -0.47
C VAL A 116 2.52 21.17 0.56
N PRO A 117 3.52 22.06 0.64
CA PRO A 117 4.53 21.99 1.67
C PRO A 117 3.97 22.37 3.04
N VAL A 118 4.42 21.68 4.08
CA VAL A 118 4.10 22.00 5.48
C VAL A 118 5.37 22.49 6.17
N GLU A 119 5.34 23.70 6.70
CA GLU A 119 6.48 24.28 7.42
C GLU A 119 6.76 23.45 8.69
N ASN A 120 8.00 22.98 8.84
CA ASN A 120 8.45 22.08 9.91
C ASN A 120 7.68 20.72 9.97
N GLY A 121 6.96 20.34 8.92
CA GLY A 121 6.30 19.03 8.78
C GLY A 121 7.24 17.99 8.14
N ASP A 122 6.92 16.72 8.37
CA ASP A 122 7.56 15.62 7.67
C ASP A 122 6.91 15.36 6.28
N GLU A 123 7.41 14.36 5.56
CA GLU A 123 6.87 13.97 4.25
C GLU A 123 5.39 13.54 4.34
N ASN A 124 5.00 12.86 5.40
CA ASN A 124 3.61 12.42 5.60
C ASN A 124 2.68 13.59 5.91
N ASP A 125 3.18 14.63 6.60
CA ASP A 125 2.41 15.86 6.83
C ASP A 125 2.18 16.61 5.51
N CYS A 126 3.19 16.67 4.64
CA CYS A 126 3.06 17.25 3.30
C CYS A 126 2.12 16.43 2.42
N ALA A 127 2.16 15.10 2.52
CA ALA A 127 1.23 14.21 1.85
C ALA A 127 -0.21 14.48 2.28
N ALA A 128 -0.44 14.54 3.59
CA ALA A 128 -1.76 14.83 4.15
C ALA A 128 -2.29 16.22 3.74
N ALA A 129 -1.45 17.26 3.80
CA ALA A 129 -1.82 18.63 3.39
C ALA A 129 -2.21 18.73 1.90
N SER A 130 -1.77 17.78 1.11
CA SER A 130 -2.00 17.77 -0.34
C SER A 130 -3.32 17.11 -0.74
N LEU A 131 -3.97 16.37 0.16
CA LEU A 131 -5.10 15.49 -0.16
C LEU A 131 -6.25 16.20 -0.86
N ARG A 132 -6.76 17.31 -0.33
CA ARG A 132 -7.89 18.04 -0.92
C ARG A 132 -7.61 18.46 -2.37
N ARG A 133 -6.41 18.98 -2.62
CA ARG A 133 -6.01 19.40 -3.96
C ARG A 133 -5.80 18.22 -4.87
N LEU A 134 -5.23 17.15 -4.33
CA LEU A 134 -4.92 15.95 -5.09
C LEU A 134 -6.20 15.24 -5.54
N PHE A 135 -7.14 14.98 -4.62
CA PHE A 135 -8.44 14.41 -4.98
C PHE A 135 -9.17 15.26 -6.00
N ALA A 136 -9.22 16.60 -5.82
CA ALA A 136 -9.87 17.48 -6.79
C ALA A 136 -9.21 17.42 -8.19
N ALA A 137 -7.89 17.29 -8.27
CA ALA A 137 -7.17 17.18 -9.53
C ALA A 137 -7.39 15.81 -10.20
N MET A 138 -7.40 14.73 -9.42
CA MET A 138 -7.60 13.37 -9.91
C MET A 138 -9.06 13.13 -10.32
N ASP A 139 -10.03 13.57 -9.53
CA ASP A 139 -11.46 13.51 -9.87
C ASP A 139 -11.75 14.18 -11.20
N LYS A 140 -11.20 15.40 -11.40
CA LYS A 140 -11.32 16.10 -12.68
C LYS A 140 -10.77 15.26 -13.84
N LYS A 141 -9.63 14.58 -13.63
CA LYS A 141 -9.01 13.76 -14.66
C LYS A 141 -9.80 12.48 -14.94
N ILE A 142 -10.34 11.86 -13.91
CA ILE A 142 -11.25 10.71 -14.01
C ILE A 142 -12.51 11.10 -14.79
N GLU A 143 -13.04 12.29 -14.55
CA GLU A 143 -14.19 12.82 -15.29
C GLU A 143 -13.86 13.06 -16.77
N GLU A 144 -12.74 13.73 -17.06
CA GLU A 144 -12.27 13.97 -18.42
C GLU A 144 -12.08 12.67 -19.21
N ASN A 145 -11.63 11.61 -18.55
CA ASN A 145 -11.43 10.27 -19.13
C ASN A 145 -12.72 9.44 -19.21
N GLY A 146 -13.83 9.88 -18.61
CA GLY A 146 -15.08 9.13 -18.56
C GLY A 146 -15.02 7.89 -17.66
N GLN A 147 -14.12 7.86 -16.66
CA GLN A 147 -13.85 6.71 -15.79
C GLN A 147 -14.64 6.74 -14.46
N GLN A 148 -15.52 7.72 -14.25
CA GLN A 148 -16.30 7.88 -13.00
C GLN A 148 -17.09 6.63 -12.62
N LYS A 149 -17.75 5.97 -13.59
CA LYS A 149 -18.49 4.74 -13.32
C LYS A 149 -17.58 3.59 -12.93
N LEU A 150 -16.41 3.50 -13.53
CA LEU A 150 -15.42 2.49 -13.15
C LEU A 150 -15.02 2.67 -11.68
N LEU A 151 -14.65 3.90 -11.28
CA LEU A 151 -14.25 4.17 -9.92
C LEU A 151 -15.39 3.96 -8.91
N HIS A 152 -16.53 4.62 -9.13
CA HIS A 152 -17.58 4.68 -8.09
C HIS A 152 -18.51 3.47 -8.08
N ASP A 153 -18.78 2.86 -9.22
CA ASP A 153 -19.72 1.72 -9.31
C ASP A 153 -19.00 0.36 -9.18
N ILE A 154 -17.68 0.33 -9.40
CA ILE A 154 -16.91 -0.92 -9.41
C ILE A 154 -15.78 -0.88 -8.38
N GLU A 155 -14.75 -0.04 -8.53
CA GLU A 155 -13.51 -0.13 -7.75
C GLU A 155 -13.73 0.15 -6.26
N LEU A 156 -14.38 1.26 -5.91
CA LEU A 156 -14.66 1.60 -4.52
C LEU A 156 -15.54 0.56 -3.81
N PRO A 157 -16.66 0.09 -4.40
CA PRO A 157 -17.44 -1.00 -3.78
C PRO A 157 -16.69 -2.32 -3.69
N LEU A 158 -15.85 -2.64 -4.68
CA LEU A 158 -15.08 -3.88 -4.72
C LEU A 158 -14.07 -3.96 -3.56
N ALA A 159 -13.46 -2.85 -3.16
CA ALA A 159 -12.53 -2.81 -2.03
C ALA A 159 -13.16 -3.37 -0.73
N HIS A 160 -14.43 -3.05 -0.46
CA HIS A 160 -15.16 -3.61 0.68
C HIS A 160 -15.36 -5.13 0.57
N VAL A 161 -15.70 -5.61 -0.63
CA VAL A 161 -15.88 -7.05 -0.89
C VAL A 161 -14.55 -7.79 -0.70
N LEU A 162 -13.47 -7.27 -1.26
CA LEU A 162 -12.14 -7.86 -1.14
C LEU A 162 -11.65 -7.90 0.32
N SER A 163 -11.86 -6.81 1.07
CA SER A 163 -11.57 -6.78 2.51
C SER A 163 -12.31 -7.88 3.27
N SER A 164 -13.62 -8.07 2.99
CA SER A 164 -14.44 -9.12 3.61
C SER A 164 -13.95 -10.52 3.23
N MET A 165 -13.55 -10.74 1.97
CA MET A 165 -13.00 -12.01 1.52
C MET A 165 -11.68 -12.34 2.21
N GLU A 166 -10.78 -11.38 2.33
CA GLU A 166 -9.49 -11.54 3.03
C GLU A 166 -9.67 -11.87 4.50
N GLN A 167 -10.63 -11.26 5.17
CA GLN A 167 -10.93 -11.55 6.57
C GLN A 167 -11.58 -12.92 6.77
N THR A 168 -12.44 -13.34 5.84
CA THR A 168 -13.04 -14.67 5.86
C THR A 168 -11.97 -15.73 5.64
N GLY A 169 -11.02 -15.48 4.73
CA GLY A 169 -9.98 -16.41 4.33
C GLY A 169 -10.54 -17.67 3.68
N PHE A 170 -9.68 -18.65 3.56
CA PHE A 170 -10.05 -20.01 3.12
C PHE A 170 -9.24 -21.06 3.86
N ALA A 171 -9.78 -22.27 3.97
CA ALA A 171 -9.10 -23.36 4.63
C ALA A 171 -7.87 -23.80 3.83
N VAL A 172 -6.75 -23.96 4.52
CA VAL A 172 -5.48 -24.41 3.93
C VAL A 172 -5.03 -25.68 4.66
N ASP A 173 -4.66 -26.69 3.89
CA ASP A 173 -3.99 -27.90 4.41
C ASP A 173 -2.54 -27.57 4.76
N ARG A 174 -2.32 -27.15 6.00
CA ARG A 174 -0.99 -26.76 6.50
C ARG A 174 -0.02 -27.93 6.51
N ASP A 175 -0.50 -29.12 6.85
CA ASP A 175 0.34 -30.31 6.95
C ASP A 175 0.77 -30.78 5.55
N GLY A 176 -0.15 -30.76 4.59
CA GLY A 176 0.16 -31.05 3.19
C GLY A 176 1.16 -30.07 2.57
N ILE A 177 1.03 -28.77 2.86
CA ILE A 177 2.00 -27.77 2.42
C ILE A 177 3.37 -27.97 3.07
N ALA A 178 3.41 -28.28 4.37
CA ALA A 178 4.66 -28.53 5.09
C ALA A 178 5.38 -29.78 4.57
N GLU A 179 4.64 -30.87 4.33
CA GLU A 179 5.19 -32.10 3.74
C GLU A 179 5.72 -31.87 2.33
N PHE A 180 4.96 -31.15 1.48
CA PHE A 180 5.41 -30.77 0.14
C PHE A 180 6.66 -29.88 0.18
N GLY A 181 6.70 -28.93 1.11
CA GLY A 181 7.88 -28.07 1.33
C GLY A 181 9.11 -28.89 1.72
N LYS A 182 8.95 -29.93 2.57
CA LYS A 182 10.03 -30.85 2.94
C LYS A 182 10.55 -31.64 1.73
N GLN A 183 9.66 -32.22 0.94
CA GLN A 183 10.03 -32.96 -0.28
C GLN A 183 10.78 -32.06 -1.30
N LEU A 184 10.33 -30.82 -1.48
CA LEU A 184 11.04 -29.86 -2.31
C LEU A 184 12.44 -29.51 -1.74
N GLY A 185 12.54 -29.31 -0.42
CA GLY A 185 13.81 -29.03 0.25
C GLY A 185 14.83 -30.17 0.08
N GLU A 186 14.39 -31.43 0.25
CA GLU A 186 15.22 -32.62 0.01
C GLU A 186 15.71 -32.67 -1.46
N ARG A 187 14.81 -32.42 -2.41
CA ARG A 187 15.18 -32.40 -3.84
C ARG A 187 16.12 -31.27 -4.22
N ILE A 188 15.92 -30.09 -3.63
CA ILE A 188 16.85 -28.95 -3.82
C ILE A 188 18.24 -29.33 -3.29
N ALA A 189 18.33 -29.88 -2.09
CA ALA A 189 19.61 -30.27 -1.51
C ALA A 189 20.33 -31.33 -2.35
N GLU A 190 19.62 -32.33 -2.90
CA GLU A 190 20.20 -33.29 -3.83
C GLU A 190 20.78 -32.60 -5.08
N ILE A 191 20.01 -31.70 -5.71
CA ILE A 191 20.46 -30.98 -6.91
C ILE A 191 21.66 -30.05 -6.60
N GLU A 192 21.68 -29.41 -5.45
CA GLU A 192 22.83 -28.60 -5.00
C GLU A 192 24.09 -29.46 -4.90
N GLN A 193 24.00 -30.65 -4.30
CA GLN A 193 25.14 -31.56 -4.21
C GLN A 193 25.60 -32.06 -5.58
N GLU A 194 24.67 -32.36 -6.49
CA GLU A 194 25.02 -32.72 -7.88
C GLU A 194 25.77 -31.57 -8.57
N ILE A 195 25.32 -30.32 -8.39
CA ILE A 195 25.98 -29.13 -8.96
C ILE A 195 27.39 -28.97 -8.38
N TYR A 196 27.54 -29.06 -7.06
CA TYR A 196 28.84 -28.95 -6.40
C TYR A 196 29.83 -30.05 -6.85
N ALA A 197 29.30 -31.26 -7.03
CA ALA A 197 30.11 -32.38 -7.56
C ALA A 197 30.58 -32.12 -8.99
N LEU A 198 29.73 -31.55 -9.85
CA LEU A 198 30.10 -31.19 -11.23
C LEU A 198 31.09 -30.03 -11.29
N VAL A 199 30.96 -29.02 -10.45
CA VAL A 199 31.86 -27.85 -10.41
C VAL A 199 33.16 -28.19 -9.65
N GLY A 200 33.09 -29.09 -8.67
CA GLY A 200 34.23 -29.54 -7.85
C GLY A 200 34.48 -28.70 -6.59
N TYR A 201 33.58 -27.78 -6.25
CA TYR A 201 33.60 -27.01 -5.00
C TYR A 201 32.20 -26.45 -4.67
N GLU A 202 31.98 -26.14 -3.38
CA GLU A 202 30.74 -25.47 -2.91
C GLU A 202 30.82 -23.95 -3.10
N PHE A 203 29.71 -23.34 -3.50
CA PHE A 203 29.57 -21.90 -3.68
C PHE A 203 28.11 -21.48 -3.46
N ASN A 204 27.86 -20.18 -3.31
CA ASN A 204 26.51 -19.67 -3.18
C ASN A 204 25.79 -19.62 -4.54
N LEU A 205 24.90 -20.60 -4.78
CA LEU A 205 24.09 -20.70 -6.00
C LEU A 205 23.18 -19.49 -6.23
N ASN A 206 22.77 -18.78 -5.17
CA ASN A 206 21.99 -17.56 -5.23
C ASN A 206 22.83 -16.30 -5.54
N SER A 207 24.14 -16.43 -5.68
CA SER A 207 25.02 -15.34 -6.11
C SER A 207 25.26 -15.38 -7.62
N PRO A 208 24.68 -14.46 -8.40
CA PRO A 208 24.89 -14.43 -9.87
C PRO A 208 26.35 -14.38 -10.26
N LYS A 209 27.18 -13.72 -9.44
CA LYS A 209 28.65 -13.64 -9.68
C LYS A 209 29.31 -15.01 -9.55
N GLN A 210 29.11 -15.71 -8.41
CA GLN A 210 29.70 -17.02 -8.16
C GLN A 210 29.17 -18.08 -9.13
N LEU A 211 27.87 -18.01 -9.44
CA LEU A 211 27.25 -18.86 -10.44
C LEU A 211 27.87 -18.63 -11.83
N GLY A 212 28.09 -17.36 -12.22
CA GLY A 212 28.74 -17.02 -13.45
C GLY A 212 30.20 -17.54 -13.53
N GLU A 213 30.99 -17.43 -12.47
CA GLU A 213 32.33 -17.98 -12.35
C GLU A 213 32.33 -19.52 -12.50
N ALA A 214 31.41 -20.21 -11.81
CA ALA A 214 31.24 -21.65 -11.89
C ALA A 214 30.91 -22.12 -13.32
N LEU A 215 29.90 -21.52 -13.94
CA LEU A 215 29.39 -21.92 -15.26
C LEU A 215 30.38 -21.58 -16.38
N PHE A 216 30.94 -20.36 -16.42
CA PHE A 216 31.66 -19.85 -17.58
C PHE A 216 33.20 -19.91 -17.44
N GLU A 217 33.74 -19.87 -16.23
CA GLU A 217 35.15 -19.95 -15.99
C GLU A 217 35.62 -21.37 -15.65
N LYS A 218 34.89 -22.04 -14.75
CA LYS A 218 35.23 -23.41 -14.33
C LYS A 218 34.76 -24.46 -15.33
N LEU A 219 33.47 -24.50 -15.63
CA LEU A 219 32.90 -25.48 -16.56
C LEU A 219 33.08 -25.09 -18.04
N LYS A 220 33.53 -23.87 -18.31
CA LYS A 220 33.80 -23.34 -19.67
C LYS A 220 32.61 -23.43 -20.62
N LEU A 221 31.38 -23.30 -20.07
CA LEU A 221 30.17 -23.26 -20.89
C LEU A 221 30.15 -21.98 -21.76
N PRO A 222 29.53 -22.01 -22.95
CA PRO A 222 29.45 -20.85 -23.81
C PRO A 222 28.53 -19.76 -23.21
N ALA A 223 29.10 -18.58 -22.94
CA ALA A 223 28.33 -17.45 -22.43
C ALA A 223 27.64 -16.70 -23.60
N ARG A 224 26.32 -16.46 -23.50
CA ARG A 224 25.56 -15.71 -24.53
C ARG A 224 25.78 -14.21 -24.48
N LYS A 225 25.89 -13.61 -23.27
CA LYS A 225 26.14 -12.17 -23.09
C LYS A 225 27.11 -11.90 -21.95
N LYS A 226 28.05 -10.97 -22.17
CA LYS A 226 28.87 -10.35 -21.11
C LYS A 226 28.22 -9.02 -20.71
N THR A 227 28.09 -8.79 -19.40
CA THR A 227 27.69 -7.50 -18.84
C THR A 227 28.92 -6.73 -18.36
N LYS A 228 28.76 -5.43 -18.02
CA LYS A 228 29.86 -4.62 -17.46
C LYS A 228 30.43 -5.19 -16.15
N SER A 229 29.69 -6.00 -15.43
CA SER A 229 30.02 -6.59 -14.12
C SER A 229 30.28 -8.10 -14.16
N GLY A 230 30.30 -8.74 -15.32
CA GLY A 230 30.54 -10.19 -15.45
C GLY A 230 29.65 -10.87 -16.49
N TYR A 231 29.39 -12.15 -16.30
CA TYR A 231 28.57 -12.95 -17.19
C TYR A 231 27.08 -12.83 -16.81
N SER A 232 26.17 -12.79 -17.79
CA SER A 232 24.76 -12.91 -17.54
C SER A 232 24.40 -14.37 -17.22
N THR A 233 23.73 -14.60 -16.09
CA THR A 233 23.20 -15.90 -15.66
C THR A 233 21.68 -15.98 -15.85
N SER A 234 21.08 -15.03 -16.59
CA SER A 234 19.65 -15.04 -16.95
C SER A 234 19.32 -16.25 -17.83
N ALA A 235 18.18 -16.86 -17.58
CA ALA A 235 17.69 -18.04 -18.32
C ALA A 235 17.12 -17.72 -19.72
N GLU A 236 17.12 -16.44 -20.14
CA GLU A 236 16.68 -15.98 -21.46
C GLU A 236 17.77 -16.08 -22.53
#